data_59119dfa75792d9c3ee99cc5edb020f3
#
_entry.id   59119dfa75792d9c3ee99cc5edb020f3
#
_cell.length_a   1.000
_cell.length_b   1.000
_cell.length_c   1.000
_cell.angle_alpha   90.00
_cell.angle_beta   90.00
_cell.angle_gamma   90.00
#
_symmetry.space_group_name_H-M   'P 1'
#
loop_
_entity.id
_entity.type
_entity.pdbx_description
1 polymer ?
#
loop_
_entity_poly.entity_id
_entity_poly.type
_entity_poly.pdbx_seq_one_letter_code
_entity_poly.pdbx_strand_id
1 'polypeptide(L)'
;MNEEKKLCGIYMRVSTEDQAREGFSLSEQKERLEAYCKFNGYRIVEYYTDAGISAKTGNHRPEYDRMLEDGKQGKINMIIALKLDRITRSTRDWETLMDYLEKYNINIAFVNDDINTTTANGKMVSRIMMSVSQNEIERTSERTIIGLDGAIKQGHIPARAPLGYKHIDKKLVPDPLTKDIVIRI
;
A
#
# COMPACT_ATOMS: atom_id res chain seq x y z
N MET A 1 19.67 -15.32 -29.10
CA MET A 1 18.56 -14.59 -28.51
C MET A 1 19.15 -13.34 -27.90
N ASN A 2 18.83 -12.16 -28.43
CA ASN A 2 19.19 -10.90 -27.75
C ASN A 2 18.43 -10.85 -26.44
N GLU A 3 19.10 -11.05 -25.30
CA GLU A 3 18.51 -10.69 -24.01
C GLU A 3 18.31 -9.17 -24.00
N GLU A 4 17.06 -8.74 -24.12
CA GLU A 4 16.74 -7.34 -23.94
C GLU A 4 17.29 -6.88 -22.58
N LYS A 5 18.24 -5.94 -22.62
CA LYS A 5 18.80 -5.37 -21.41
C LYS A 5 17.67 -4.83 -20.54
N LYS A 6 17.54 -5.34 -19.32
CA LYS A 6 16.57 -4.83 -18.35
C LYS A 6 16.99 -3.41 -17.94
N LEU A 7 16.17 -2.44 -18.33
CA LEU A 7 16.32 -1.02 -17.99
C LEU A 7 15.56 -0.75 -16.70
N CYS A 8 16.28 -0.59 -15.59
CA CYS A 8 15.69 -0.55 -14.26
C CYS A 8 15.45 0.86 -13.75
N GLY A 9 14.26 1.09 -13.20
CA GLY A 9 13.96 2.16 -12.27
C GLY A 9 14.01 1.63 -10.84
N ILE A 10 14.79 2.26 -9.98
CA ILE A 10 14.85 1.94 -8.56
C ILE A 10 13.88 2.82 -7.81
N TYR A 11 12.91 2.19 -7.12
CA TYR A 11 11.96 2.91 -6.28
C TYR A 11 12.26 2.74 -4.80
N MET A 12 12.33 3.86 -4.10
CA MET A 12 12.56 3.93 -2.66
C MET A 12 11.51 4.80 -1.98
N ARG A 13 11.02 4.35 -0.84
CA ARG A 13 10.10 5.11 0.00
C ARG A 13 10.52 5.02 1.46
N VAL A 14 10.55 6.16 2.13
CA VAL A 14 10.70 6.22 3.58
C VAL A 14 9.62 7.11 4.19
N SER A 15 8.98 6.61 5.24
CA SER A 15 8.18 7.41 6.16
C SER A 15 8.92 7.55 7.50
N THR A 16 8.50 8.49 8.33
CA THR A 16 9.02 8.62 9.70
C THR A 16 8.77 7.37 10.54
N GLU A 17 7.69 6.64 10.26
CA GLU A 17 7.36 5.37 10.91
C GLU A 17 8.27 4.23 10.42
N ASP A 18 8.61 4.20 9.13
CA ASP A 18 9.50 3.20 8.55
C ASP A 18 10.92 3.33 9.11
N GLN A 19 11.42 4.56 9.26
CA GLN A 19 12.72 4.82 9.88
C GLN A 19 12.79 4.34 11.33
N ALA A 20 11.69 4.46 12.07
CA ALA A 20 11.61 4.00 13.45
C ALA A 20 11.48 2.47 13.59
N ARG A 21 10.86 1.78 12.63
CA ARG A 21 10.59 0.34 12.70
C ARG A 21 11.71 -0.53 12.13
N GLU A 22 12.33 -0.12 11.05
CA GLU A 22 13.24 -0.96 10.27
C GLU A 22 14.70 -0.52 10.32
N GLY A 23 14.98 0.70 10.81
CA GLY A 23 16.35 1.21 10.97
C GLY A 23 17.12 1.44 9.66
N PHE A 24 16.54 1.12 8.49
CA PHE A 24 17.21 1.28 7.22
C PHE A 24 17.14 2.72 6.72
N SER A 25 18.31 3.33 6.58
CA SER A 25 18.44 4.64 5.92
C SER A 25 18.20 4.50 4.40
N LEU A 26 17.87 5.61 3.74
CA LEU A 26 17.77 5.65 2.27
C LEU A 26 19.06 5.17 1.59
N SER A 27 20.22 5.44 2.19
CA SER A 27 21.53 5.00 1.68
C SER A 27 21.67 3.47 1.68
N GLU A 28 21.28 2.81 2.77
CA GLU A 28 21.32 1.34 2.85
C GLU A 28 20.34 0.68 1.90
N GLN A 29 19.13 1.24 1.75
CA GLN A 29 18.16 0.76 0.75
C GLN A 29 18.77 0.86 -0.65
N LYS A 30 19.36 2.01 -0.99
CA LYS A 30 19.99 2.26 -2.26
C LYS A 30 21.10 1.25 -2.56
N GLU A 31 22.04 1.07 -1.63
CA GLU A 31 23.14 0.12 -1.78
C GLU A 31 22.65 -1.31 -2.04
N ARG A 32 21.66 -1.78 -1.33
CA ARG A 32 21.07 -3.11 -1.53
C ARG A 32 20.42 -3.27 -2.90
N LEU A 33 19.67 -2.26 -3.35
CA LEU A 33 18.99 -2.27 -4.63
C LEU A 33 20.00 -2.21 -5.80
N GLU A 34 21.05 -1.41 -5.66
CA GLU A 34 22.15 -1.34 -6.63
C GLU A 34 22.93 -2.67 -6.71
N ALA A 35 23.23 -3.29 -5.56
CA ALA A 35 23.90 -4.58 -5.51
C ALA A 35 23.05 -5.67 -6.20
N TYR A 36 21.73 -5.67 -5.97
CA TYR A 36 20.81 -6.58 -6.65
C TYR A 36 20.81 -6.37 -8.17
N CYS A 37 20.72 -5.13 -8.63
CA CYS A 37 20.78 -4.80 -10.05
C CYS A 37 22.10 -5.26 -10.68
N LYS A 38 23.21 -5.00 -10.01
CA LYS A 38 24.54 -5.42 -10.46
C LYS A 38 24.68 -6.94 -10.55
N PHE A 39 24.19 -7.66 -9.53
CA PHE A 39 24.22 -9.12 -9.51
C PHE A 39 23.43 -9.74 -10.66
N ASN A 40 22.27 -9.17 -10.99
CA ASN A 40 21.39 -9.65 -12.07
C ASN A 40 21.75 -9.08 -13.46
N GLY A 41 22.78 -8.27 -13.58
CA GLY A 41 23.17 -7.65 -14.86
C GLY A 41 22.17 -6.60 -15.37
N TYR A 42 21.37 -6.01 -14.50
CA TYR A 42 20.39 -4.99 -14.85
C TYR A 42 21.05 -3.62 -14.97
N ARG A 43 20.58 -2.81 -15.93
CA ARG A 43 21.04 -1.43 -16.11
C ARG A 43 20.14 -0.46 -15.37
N ILE A 44 20.66 0.21 -14.35
CA ILE A 44 19.94 1.27 -13.64
C ILE A 44 19.87 2.50 -14.56
N VAL A 45 18.68 3.00 -14.79
CA VAL A 45 18.39 4.18 -15.62
C VAL A 45 18.04 5.37 -14.74
N GLU A 46 17.21 5.16 -13.70
CA GLU A 46 16.66 6.25 -12.90
C GLU A 46 16.37 5.80 -11.46
N TYR A 47 16.34 6.78 -10.57
CA TYR A 47 15.95 6.62 -9.16
C TYR A 47 14.70 7.44 -8.87
N TYR A 48 13.76 6.84 -8.18
CA TYR A 48 12.49 7.42 -7.78
C TYR A 48 12.38 7.34 -6.26
N THR A 49 12.31 8.50 -5.60
CA THR A 49 12.37 8.55 -4.13
C THR A 49 11.25 9.40 -3.57
N ASP A 50 10.28 8.75 -2.92
CA ASP A 50 9.23 9.42 -2.15
C ASP A 50 9.63 9.44 -0.66
N ALA A 51 10.26 10.52 -0.22
CA ALA A 51 10.73 10.72 1.14
C ALA A 51 9.76 11.58 1.96
N GLY A 52 9.53 11.18 3.23
CA GLY A 52 8.83 12.03 4.20
C GLY A 52 7.32 12.20 4.01
N ILE A 53 6.69 11.40 3.14
CA ILE A 53 5.25 11.47 2.95
C ILE A 53 4.56 10.82 4.16
N SER A 54 4.08 11.67 5.09
CA SER A 54 3.27 11.26 6.23
C SER A 54 1.93 10.68 5.74
N ALA A 55 1.41 9.68 6.46
CA ALA A 55 0.07 9.13 6.24
C ALA A 55 -1.06 10.18 6.35
N LYS A 56 -0.77 11.36 6.94
CA LYS A 56 -1.71 12.47 7.13
C LYS A 56 -1.86 13.40 5.91
N THR A 57 -0.91 13.41 4.97
CA THR A 57 -0.87 14.37 3.85
C THR A 57 -1.47 13.86 2.53
N GLY A 58 -2.26 12.78 2.58
CA GLY A 58 -2.85 12.20 1.37
C GLY A 58 -1.89 11.28 0.61
N ASN A 59 -2.45 10.50 -0.32
CA ASN A 59 -1.71 9.48 -1.09
C ASN A 59 -0.86 10.05 -2.25
N HIS A 60 -0.43 11.30 -2.20
CA HIS A 60 0.34 11.89 -3.28
C HIS A 60 1.78 11.34 -3.26
N ARG A 61 2.16 10.58 -4.29
CA ARG A 61 3.45 9.92 -4.48
C ARG A 61 4.03 10.32 -5.85
N PRO A 62 4.55 11.55 -5.97
CA PRO A 62 4.94 12.12 -7.26
C PRO A 62 6.01 11.29 -7.97
N GLU A 63 6.96 10.74 -7.23
CA GLU A 63 8.01 9.92 -7.83
C GLU A 63 7.51 8.53 -8.25
N TYR A 64 6.53 7.97 -7.54
CA TYR A 64 5.85 6.75 -7.99
C TYR A 64 5.08 6.99 -9.29
N ASP A 65 4.35 8.09 -9.39
CA ASP A 65 3.60 8.44 -10.59
C ASP A 65 4.54 8.70 -11.78
N ARG A 66 5.69 9.38 -11.53
CA ARG A 66 6.75 9.60 -12.53
C ARG A 66 7.36 8.28 -13.01
N MET A 67 7.60 7.33 -12.10
CA MET A 67 8.11 6.00 -12.42
C MET A 67 7.18 5.25 -13.35
N LEU A 68 5.89 5.27 -13.08
CA LEU A 68 4.89 4.61 -13.94
C LEU A 68 4.84 5.24 -15.33
N GLU A 69 4.88 6.57 -15.41
CA GLU A 69 4.87 7.26 -16.72
C GLU A 69 6.16 6.99 -17.52
N ASP A 70 7.32 6.95 -16.88
CA ASP A 70 8.59 6.56 -17.52
C ASP A 70 8.58 5.11 -18.02
N GLY A 71 7.92 4.21 -17.27
CA GLY A 71 7.67 2.84 -17.71
C GLY A 71 6.76 2.77 -18.94
N LYS A 72 5.66 3.53 -18.94
CA LYS A 72 4.74 3.63 -20.07
C LYS A 72 5.42 4.18 -21.33
N GLN A 73 6.36 5.12 -21.16
CA GLN A 73 7.16 5.68 -22.26
C GLN A 73 8.29 4.74 -22.71
N GLY A 74 8.47 3.57 -22.08
CA GLY A 74 9.52 2.61 -22.43
C GLY A 74 10.93 3.03 -21.99
N LYS A 75 11.08 4.06 -21.15
CA LYS A 75 12.38 4.45 -20.59
C LYS A 75 12.93 3.40 -19.62
N ILE A 76 12.02 2.76 -18.89
CA ILE A 76 12.30 1.62 -18.02
C ILE A 76 11.36 0.46 -18.36
N ASN A 77 11.84 -0.78 -18.24
CA ASN A 77 11.05 -1.99 -18.41
C ASN A 77 11.12 -2.92 -17.20
N MET A 78 11.78 -2.45 -16.14
CA MET A 78 11.92 -3.16 -14.87
C MET A 78 11.87 -2.19 -13.70
N ILE A 79 11.07 -2.48 -12.70
CA ILE A 79 10.99 -1.74 -11.43
C ILE A 79 11.62 -2.59 -10.34
N ILE A 80 12.52 -1.99 -9.55
CA ILE A 80 13.16 -2.66 -8.42
C ILE A 80 12.82 -1.90 -7.14
N ALA A 81 12.28 -2.59 -6.16
CA ALA A 81 12.00 -2.06 -4.84
C ALA A 81 12.43 -3.03 -3.73
N LEU A 82 12.53 -2.56 -2.51
CA LEU A 82 13.01 -3.40 -1.41
C LEU A 82 11.96 -4.43 -0.98
N LYS A 83 10.71 -3.98 -0.81
CA LYS A 83 9.57 -4.79 -0.38
C LYS A 83 8.28 -4.36 -1.06
N LEU A 84 7.31 -5.26 -1.10
CA LEU A 84 5.97 -5.02 -1.65
C LEU A 84 5.26 -3.85 -0.97
N ASP A 85 5.34 -3.74 0.36
CA ASP A 85 4.71 -2.67 1.14
C ASP A 85 5.24 -1.26 0.84
N ARG A 86 6.40 -1.17 0.22
CA ARG A 86 6.96 0.10 -0.27
C ARG A 86 6.25 0.59 -1.54
N ILE A 87 5.73 -0.33 -2.33
CA ILE A 87 5.05 -0.04 -3.60
C ILE A 87 3.54 0.10 -3.37
N THR A 88 2.92 -0.85 -2.70
CA THR A 88 1.47 -0.90 -2.51
C THR A 88 1.12 -1.02 -1.03
N ARG A 89 -0.06 -0.50 -0.67
CA ARG A 89 -0.60 -0.57 0.70
C ARG A 89 -1.84 -1.45 0.81
N SER A 90 -2.40 -1.83 -0.31
CA SER A 90 -3.59 -2.67 -0.38
C SER A 90 -3.50 -3.65 -1.54
N THR A 91 -4.23 -4.73 -1.43
CA THR A 91 -4.38 -5.72 -2.50
C THR A 91 -4.93 -5.09 -3.78
N ARG A 92 -5.89 -4.18 -3.64
CA ARG A 92 -6.49 -3.47 -4.77
C ARG A 92 -5.49 -2.60 -5.52
N ASP A 93 -4.62 -1.90 -4.78
CA ASP A 93 -3.54 -1.11 -5.40
C ASP A 93 -2.57 -2.01 -6.14
N TRP A 94 -2.29 -3.20 -5.58
CA TRP A 94 -1.43 -4.19 -6.21
C TRP A 94 -2.03 -4.75 -7.52
N GLU A 95 -3.32 -5.11 -7.51
CA GLU A 95 -4.02 -5.57 -8.73
C GLU A 95 -3.96 -4.50 -9.82
N THR A 96 -4.31 -3.26 -9.48
CA THR A 96 -4.25 -2.12 -10.40
C THR A 96 -2.84 -1.91 -10.96
N LEU A 97 -1.82 -2.03 -10.11
CA LEU A 97 -0.43 -1.94 -10.54
C LEU A 97 -0.06 -3.09 -11.47
N MET A 98 -0.42 -4.33 -11.15
CA MET A 98 -0.10 -5.49 -11.99
C MET A 98 -0.75 -5.41 -13.37
N ASP A 99 -2.00 -4.98 -13.47
CA ASP A 99 -2.68 -4.71 -14.75
C ASP A 99 -1.93 -3.66 -15.56
N TYR A 100 -1.47 -2.60 -14.89
CA TYR A 100 -0.69 -1.55 -15.53
C TYR A 100 0.65 -2.07 -16.04
N LEU A 101 1.39 -2.81 -15.22
CA LEU A 101 2.68 -3.38 -15.56
C LEU A 101 2.58 -4.38 -16.73
N GLU A 102 1.56 -5.22 -16.73
CA GLU A 102 1.29 -6.16 -17.82
C GLU A 102 0.97 -5.44 -19.13
N LYS A 103 0.11 -4.43 -19.08
CA LYS A 103 -0.29 -3.62 -20.24
C LYS A 103 0.91 -2.96 -20.92
N TYR A 104 1.90 -2.50 -20.17
CA TYR A 104 3.07 -1.79 -20.71
C TYR A 104 4.34 -2.67 -20.74
N ASN A 105 4.20 -3.98 -20.51
CA ASN A 105 5.31 -4.96 -20.51
C ASN A 105 6.44 -4.58 -19.56
N ILE A 106 6.10 -4.08 -18.38
CA ILE A 106 7.03 -3.72 -17.31
C ILE A 106 7.08 -4.87 -16.31
N ASN A 107 8.28 -5.27 -15.88
CA ASN A 107 8.45 -6.24 -14.80
C ASN A 107 8.74 -5.54 -13.49
N ILE A 108 8.52 -6.25 -12.37
CA ILE A 108 8.84 -5.75 -11.04
C ILE A 108 9.54 -6.84 -10.22
N ALA A 109 10.50 -6.43 -9.39
CA ALA A 109 11.10 -7.31 -8.40
C ALA A 109 11.22 -6.63 -7.02
N PHE A 110 11.01 -7.44 -5.99
CA PHE A 110 11.17 -7.07 -4.59
C PHE A 110 12.31 -7.88 -3.98
N VAL A 111 13.35 -7.16 -3.56
CA VAL A 111 14.63 -7.79 -3.17
C VAL A 111 14.50 -8.59 -1.87
N ASN A 112 13.74 -8.08 -0.89
CA ASN A 112 13.57 -8.74 0.41
C ASN A 112 12.46 -9.81 0.40
N ASP A 113 11.49 -9.69 -0.51
CA ASP A 113 10.35 -10.62 -0.57
C ASP A 113 10.61 -11.77 -1.56
N ASP A 114 11.78 -11.77 -2.22
CA ASP A 114 12.18 -12.74 -3.26
C ASP A 114 11.12 -12.92 -4.37
N ILE A 115 10.44 -11.83 -4.70
CA ILE A 115 9.43 -11.80 -5.76
C ILE A 115 10.02 -11.13 -6.99
N ASN A 116 10.00 -11.85 -8.14
CA ASN A 116 10.45 -11.32 -9.41
C ASN A 116 9.49 -11.75 -10.52
N THR A 117 8.73 -10.82 -11.06
CA THR A 117 7.72 -11.09 -12.10
C THR A 117 8.31 -11.42 -13.47
N THR A 118 9.62 -11.36 -13.66
CA THR A 118 10.26 -11.88 -14.89
C THR A 118 10.17 -13.39 -14.97
N THR A 119 9.98 -14.08 -13.84
CA THR A 119 9.87 -15.54 -13.76
C THR A 119 8.41 -15.97 -13.59
N ALA A 120 8.08 -17.15 -14.13
CA ALA A 120 6.74 -17.74 -13.95
C ALA A 120 6.43 -17.99 -12.46
N ASN A 121 7.44 -18.41 -11.70
CA ASN A 121 7.30 -18.64 -10.26
C ASN A 121 7.04 -17.32 -9.51
N GLY A 122 7.75 -16.25 -9.80
CA GLY A 122 7.54 -14.94 -9.20
C GLY A 122 6.14 -14.37 -9.51
N LYS A 123 5.64 -14.55 -10.74
CA LYS A 123 4.25 -14.22 -11.09
C LYS A 123 3.24 -15.03 -10.27
N MET A 124 3.48 -16.31 -10.08
CA MET A 124 2.62 -17.18 -9.26
C MET A 124 2.65 -16.75 -7.80
N VAL A 125 3.82 -16.51 -7.22
CA VAL A 125 3.97 -16.05 -5.83
C VAL A 125 3.26 -14.71 -5.62
N SER A 126 3.40 -13.77 -6.54
CA SER A 126 2.71 -12.47 -6.44
C SER A 126 1.19 -12.61 -6.43
N ARG A 127 0.63 -13.52 -7.24
CA ARG A 127 -0.82 -13.83 -7.25
C ARG A 127 -1.29 -14.48 -5.96
N ILE A 128 -0.50 -15.39 -5.39
CA ILE A 128 -0.81 -16.04 -4.11
C ILE A 128 -0.81 -14.98 -3.00
N MET A 129 0.18 -14.10 -2.94
CA MET A 129 0.23 -13.02 -1.96
C MET A 129 -0.96 -12.08 -2.06
N MET A 130 -1.42 -11.76 -3.28
CA MET A 130 -2.66 -11.02 -3.49
C MET A 130 -3.86 -11.71 -2.85
N SER A 131 -4.03 -13.01 -3.12
CA SER A 131 -5.16 -13.79 -2.59
C SER A 131 -5.13 -13.87 -1.07
N VAL A 132 -3.97 -14.00 -0.45
CA VAL A 132 -3.80 -14.02 1.02
C VAL A 132 -4.18 -12.66 1.62
N SER A 133 -3.69 -11.57 1.05
CA SER A 133 -3.99 -10.22 1.54
C SER A 133 -5.48 -9.88 1.41
N GLN A 134 -6.13 -10.31 0.34
CA GLN A 134 -7.57 -10.13 0.16
C GLN A 134 -8.37 -10.87 1.23
N ASN A 135 -8.00 -12.11 1.51
CA ASN A 135 -8.63 -12.92 2.54
C ASN A 135 -8.48 -12.26 3.95
N GLU A 136 -7.36 -11.60 4.21
CA GLU A 136 -7.10 -10.91 5.46
C GLU A 136 -7.99 -9.66 5.64
N ILE A 137 -8.25 -8.92 4.56
CA ILE A 137 -9.18 -7.80 4.53
C ILE A 137 -10.62 -8.27 4.77
N GLU A 138 -11.05 -9.34 4.09
CA GLU A 138 -12.38 -9.92 4.26
C GLU A 138 -12.59 -10.40 5.70
N ARG A 139 -11.64 -11.14 6.27
CA ARG A 139 -11.67 -11.56 7.68
C ARG A 139 -11.71 -10.41 8.67
N THR A 140 -10.99 -9.33 8.40
CA THR A 140 -11.01 -8.13 9.25
C THR A 140 -12.36 -7.44 9.18
N SER A 141 -12.96 -7.36 7.99
CA SER A 141 -14.31 -6.84 7.79
C SER A 141 -15.36 -7.67 8.54
N GLU A 142 -15.31 -9.00 8.40
CA GLU A 142 -16.19 -9.91 9.13
C GLU A 142 -16.08 -9.76 10.65
N ARG A 143 -14.85 -9.71 11.18
CA ARG A 143 -14.61 -9.48 12.61
C ARG A 143 -15.16 -8.16 13.08
N THR A 144 -15.04 -7.12 12.26
CA THR A 144 -15.59 -5.80 12.56
C THR A 144 -17.13 -5.84 12.62
N ILE A 145 -17.77 -6.49 11.65
CA ILE A 145 -19.23 -6.64 11.62
C ILE A 145 -19.71 -7.43 12.84
N ILE A 146 -19.07 -8.55 13.15
CA ILE A 146 -19.41 -9.36 14.34
C ILE A 146 -19.22 -8.55 15.62
N GLY A 147 -18.14 -7.78 15.72
CA GLY A 147 -17.85 -6.91 16.85
C GLY A 147 -18.91 -5.79 17.03
N LEU A 148 -19.34 -5.18 15.92
CA LEU A 148 -20.40 -4.19 15.91
C LEU A 148 -21.76 -4.79 16.35
N ASP A 149 -22.12 -5.94 15.79
CA ASP A 149 -23.35 -6.66 16.16
C ASP A 149 -23.36 -7.05 17.64
N GLY A 150 -22.21 -7.55 18.13
CA GLY A 150 -22.03 -7.84 19.56
C GLY A 150 -22.19 -6.59 20.46
N ALA A 151 -21.64 -5.46 20.05
CA ALA A 151 -21.77 -4.19 20.77
C ALA A 151 -23.24 -3.72 20.79
N ILE A 152 -23.95 -3.80 19.66
CA ILE A 152 -25.35 -3.44 19.54
C ILE A 152 -26.22 -4.33 20.46
N LYS A 153 -26.01 -5.64 20.48
CA LYS A 153 -26.72 -6.58 21.36
C LYS A 153 -26.49 -6.29 22.85
N GLN A 154 -25.34 -5.71 23.20
CA GLN A 154 -25.04 -5.24 24.56
C GLN A 154 -25.61 -3.83 24.86
N GLY A 155 -26.36 -3.23 23.93
CA GLY A 155 -26.92 -1.89 24.06
C GLY A 155 -25.91 -0.77 23.85
N HIS A 156 -24.73 -1.07 23.32
CA HIS A 156 -23.76 -0.08 22.89
C HIS A 156 -24.06 0.37 21.46
N ILE A 157 -23.98 1.66 21.19
CA ILE A 157 -24.20 2.20 19.86
C ILE A 157 -22.86 2.69 19.31
N PRO A 158 -22.24 1.96 18.38
CA PRO A 158 -20.90 2.27 17.87
C PRO A 158 -20.89 3.42 16.85
N ALA A 159 -22.08 3.92 16.46
CA ALA A 159 -22.22 5.03 15.52
C ALA A 159 -22.09 6.38 16.22
N ARG A 160 -21.82 7.45 15.44
CA ARG A 160 -21.85 8.82 15.93
C ARG A 160 -23.24 9.13 16.51
N ALA A 161 -23.29 9.79 17.67
CA ALA A 161 -24.54 10.18 18.27
C ALA A 161 -25.36 11.08 17.30
N PRO A 162 -26.65 10.77 17.06
CA PRO A 162 -27.52 11.62 16.27
C PRO A 162 -27.81 12.93 17.01
N LEU A 163 -28.34 13.92 16.29
CA LEU A 163 -28.75 15.18 16.87
C LEU A 163 -29.76 14.93 18.00
N GLY A 164 -29.61 15.63 19.12
CA GLY A 164 -30.43 15.45 20.32
C GLY A 164 -29.92 14.41 21.30
N TYR A 165 -28.88 13.67 20.96
CA TYR A 165 -28.29 12.64 21.81
C TYR A 165 -26.75 12.81 21.91
N LYS A 166 -26.21 12.29 23.01
CA LYS A 166 -24.77 12.17 23.24
C LYS A 166 -24.43 10.80 23.80
N HIS A 167 -23.16 10.40 23.65
CA HIS A 167 -22.65 9.18 24.25
C HIS A 167 -22.25 9.41 25.71
N ILE A 168 -22.80 8.59 26.62
CA ILE A 168 -22.28 8.42 27.97
C ILE A 168 -22.12 6.90 28.17
N ASP A 169 -20.96 6.46 28.58
CA ASP A 169 -20.64 5.04 28.81
C ASP A 169 -21.06 4.12 27.64
N LYS A 170 -20.76 4.54 26.40
CA LYS A 170 -21.12 3.83 25.15
C LYS A 170 -22.64 3.71 24.88
N LYS A 171 -23.50 4.36 25.65
CA LYS A 171 -24.93 4.41 25.45
C LYS A 171 -25.36 5.80 24.98
N LEU A 172 -26.44 5.86 24.18
CA LEU A 172 -27.06 7.13 23.81
C LEU A 172 -27.95 7.62 24.93
N VAL A 173 -27.71 8.85 25.37
CA VAL A 173 -28.58 9.57 26.29
C VAL A 173 -29.01 10.90 25.66
N PRO A 174 -30.21 11.43 25.98
CA PRO A 174 -30.63 12.76 25.51
C PRO A 174 -29.59 13.83 25.88
N ASP A 175 -29.17 14.64 24.92
CA ASP A 175 -28.25 15.75 25.14
C ASP A 175 -29.06 16.99 25.55
N PRO A 176 -28.88 17.51 26.79
CA PRO A 176 -29.62 18.69 27.27
C PRO A 176 -29.48 19.92 26.37
N LEU A 177 -28.37 20.04 25.61
CA LEU A 177 -28.09 21.18 24.74
C LEU A 177 -28.85 21.13 23.42
N THR A 178 -29.12 19.93 22.90
CA THR A 178 -29.67 19.76 21.54
C THR A 178 -30.97 19.00 21.46
N LYS A 179 -31.45 18.38 22.56
CA LYS A 179 -32.69 17.60 22.59
C LYS A 179 -33.90 18.43 22.18
N ASP A 180 -33.98 19.71 22.62
CA ASP A 180 -35.12 20.58 22.35
C ASP A 180 -35.24 21.00 20.88
N ILE A 181 -34.13 20.91 20.14
CA ILE A 181 -34.12 21.13 18.68
C ILE A 181 -34.87 20.00 17.98
N VAL A 182 -34.65 18.75 18.40
CA VAL A 182 -35.32 17.57 17.81
C VAL A 182 -36.80 17.52 18.14
N ILE A 183 -37.19 17.99 19.31
CA ILE A 183 -38.63 18.04 19.75
C ILE A 183 -39.41 19.06 18.92
N ARG A 184 -38.74 20.11 18.38
CA ARG A 184 -39.35 21.17 17.58
C ARG A 184 -39.46 20.86 16.08
N ILE A 185 -38.85 19.80 15.62
CA ILE A 185 -38.93 19.31 14.23
C ILE A 185 -40.02 18.26 14.11
#